data_543c80302c89f6549c37dce65a879f72
#
_entry.id   543c80302c89f6549c37dce65a879f72
#
_cell.length_a   1.000
_cell.length_b   1.000
_cell.length_c   1.000
_cell.angle_alpha   90.00
_cell.angle_beta   90.00
_cell.angle_gamma   90.00
#
_symmetry.space_group_name_H-M   'P 1'
#
loop_
_entity.id
_entity.type
_entity.pdbx_description
1 polymer ?
#
loop_
_entity_poly.entity_id
_entity_poly.type
_entity_poly.pdbx_seq_one_letter_code
_entity_poly.pdbx_strand_id
1 'polypeptide(L)'
;MIETKDLSVSYSGKTVIRDVSLKVAPGEILAIVGPSGCGKSSFLAAINRLTDLVPGASVSGQVLVDCCDVRSTSRTPVELRKCCGMIFQKPNPFEMSVKKNIQLPLKEHGVRDKAELNRITEEVLKKVGLWDEVHDRLNQSATELSGGQQQRLCIARAMALRPQIMLMDEPCSALDPISSATVES
;
A
#
# COMPACT_ATOMS: atom_id res chain seq x y z
N MET A 1 4.99 -4.70 13.94
CA MET A 1 3.98 -4.29 14.94
C MET A 1 3.52 -2.86 14.64
N ILE A 2 2.21 -2.58 14.74
CA ILE A 2 1.66 -1.21 14.70
C ILE A 2 1.00 -0.92 16.05
N GLU A 3 1.19 0.28 16.58
CA GLU A 3 0.47 0.77 17.76
C GLU A 3 0.09 2.23 17.55
N THR A 4 -1.16 2.60 17.85
CA THR A 4 -1.60 4.00 17.89
C THR A 4 -2.03 4.34 19.32
N LYS A 5 -1.75 5.59 19.75
CA LYS A 5 -2.14 6.14 21.04
C LYS A 5 -2.80 7.51 20.81
N ASP A 6 -4.07 7.58 21.14
CA ASP A 6 -4.91 8.78 21.06
C ASP A 6 -4.80 9.47 19.69
N LEU A 7 -4.71 8.64 18.61
CA LEU A 7 -4.57 9.13 17.25
C LEU A 7 -5.82 9.88 16.82
N SER A 8 -5.63 11.15 16.49
CA SER A 8 -6.67 11.98 15.90
C SER A 8 -6.19 12.59 14.58
N VAL A 9 -7.09 12.67 13.60
CA VAL A 9 -6.82 13.23 12.27
C VAL A 9 -7.88 14.25 11.93
N SER A 10 -7.46 15.42 11.47
CA SER A 10 -8.33 16.52 11.03
C SER A 10 -7.90 17.02 9.67
N TYR A 11 -8.85 17.51 8.88
CA TYR A 11 -8.63 18.21 7.61
C TYR A 11 -9.33 19.56 7.64
N SER A 12 -8.57 20.64 7.42
CA SER A 12 -9.10 22.02 7.45
C SER A 12 -9.95 22.32 8.70
N GLY A 13 -9.47 21.84 9.86
CA GLY A 13 -10.14 22.02 11.16
C GLY A 13 -11.28 21.04 11.47
N LYS A 14 -11.71 20.22 10.52
CA LYS A 14 -12.74 19.19 10.75
C LYS A 14 -12.08 17.88 11.17
N THR A 15 -12.35 17.41 12.39
CA THR A 15 -11.85 16.13 12.88
C THR A 15 -12.63 14.98 12.25
N VAL A 16 -11.91 14.03 11.65
CA VAL A 16 -12.47 12.82 11.00
C VAL A 16 -12.16 11.54 11.80
N ILE A 17 -11.10 11.56 12.62
CA ILE A 17 -10.75 10.49 13.55
C ILE A 17 -10.43 11.15 14.89
N ARG A 18 -10.89 10.54 15.98
CA ARG A 18 -10.67 11.06 17.32
C ARG A 18 -10.23 9.97 18.28
N ASP A 19 -9.09 10.20 18.93
CA ASP A 19 -8.55 9.44 20.09
C ASP A 19 -8.55 7.91 19.87
N VAL A 20 -8.11 7.45 18.69
CA VAL A 20 -8.06 6.02 18.34
C VAL A 20 -6.77 5.41 18.87
N SER A 21 -6.90 4.49 19.81
CA SER A 21 -5.80 3.70 20.38
C SER A 21 -6.02 2.23 20.05
N LEU A 22 -5.08 1.63 19.34
CA LEU A 22 -5.11 0.20 19.00
C LEU A 22 -3.68 -0.35 18.82
N LYS A 23 -3.58 -1.67 18.84
CA LYS A 23 -2.32 -2.38 18.65
C LYS A 23 -2.55 -3.58 17.75
N VAL A 24 -1.65 -3.78 16.80
CA VAL A 24 -1.63 -4.92 15.87
C VAL A 24 -0.29 -5.63 16.04
N ALA A 25 -0.33 -6.89 16.41
CA ALA A 25 0.85 -7.71 16.64
C ALA A 25 1.48 -8.16 15.30
N PRO A 26 2.76 -8.59 15.28
CA PRO A 26 3.35 -9.22 14.11
C PRO A 26 2.56 -10.48 13.69
N GLY A 27 2.29 -10.61 12.39
CA GLY A 27 1.53 -11.74 11.83
C GLY A 27 0.02 -11.66 12.02
N GLU A 28 -0.49 -10.58 12.63
CA GLU A 28 -1.91 -10.34 12.82
C GLU A 28 -2.52 -9.60 11.62
N ILE A 29 -3.75 -9.96 11.25
CA ILE A 29 -4.58 -9.25 10.29
C ILE A 29 -5.68 -8.54 11.06
N LEU A 30 -5.72 -7.21 10.98
CA LEU A 30 -6.77 -6.39 11.58
C LEU A 30 -7.67 -5.82 10.49
N ALA A 31 -8.96 -6.15 10.53
CA ALA A 31 -9.97 -5.55 9.68
C ALA A 31 -10.61 -4.33 10.35
N ILE A 32 -10.61 -3.18 9.65
CA ILE A 32 -11.29 -1.96 10.08
C ILE A 32 -12.60 -1.84 9.33
N VAL A 33 -13.72 -1.98 10.03
CA VAL A 33 -15.07 -1.98 9.46
C VAL A 33 -15.82 -0.72 9.90
N GLY A 34 -16.61 -0.18 8.98
CA GLY A 34 -17.44 0.99 9.26
C GLY A 34 -18.02 1.61 7.98
N PRO A 35 -19.01 2.51 8.10
CA PRO A 35 -19.66 3.13 6.95
C PRO A 35 -18.68 3.95 6.10
N SER A 36 -19.08 4.24 4.85
CA SER A 36 -18.30 5.12 3.98
C SER A 36 -18.14 6.51 4.63
N GLY A 37 -16.94 7.06 4.54
CA GLY A 37 -16.63 8.39 5.10
C GLY A 37 -16.35 8.43 6.62
N CYS A 38 -16.36 7.29 7.35
CA CYS A 38 -16.06 7.28 8.78
C CYS A 38 -14.57 7.43 9.15
N GLY A 39 -13.67 7.58 8.16
CA GLY A 39 -12.26 7.86 8.41
C GLY A 39 -11.29 6.68 8.21
N LYS A 40 -11.72 5.50 7.72
CA LYS A 40 -10.86 4.31 7.50
C LYS A 40 -9.61 4.65 6.69
N SER A 41 -9.78 5.25 5.52
CA SER A 41 -8.67 5.67 4.64
C SER A 41 -7.77 6.72 5.30
N SER A 42 -8.34 7.64 6.09
CA SER A 42 -7.57 8.65 6.83
C SER A 42 -6.72 8.02 7.93
N PHE A 43 -7.23 6.97 8.57
CA PHE A 43 -6.48 6.20 9.57
C PHE A 43 -5.27 5.51 8.93
N LEU A 44 -5.48 4.80 7.82
CA LEU A 44 -4.39 4.15 7.08
C LEU A 44 -3.37 5.18 6.56
N ALA A 45 -3.85 6.33 6.04
CA ALA A 45 -3.00 7.41 5.57
C ALA A 45 -2.15 8.04 6.69
N ALA A 46 -2.64 8.08 7.93
CA ALA A 46 -1.89 8.59 9.07
C ALA A 46 -0.74 7.64 9.47
N ILE A 47 -0.93 6.32 9.35
CA ILE A 47 0.10 5.33 9.69
C ILE A 47 1.34 5.47 8.81
N ASN A 48 1.19 5.69 7.49
CA ASN A 48 2.31 5.82 6.56
C ASN A 48 2.64 7.27 6.16
N ARG A 49 2.12 8.24 6.92
CA ARG A 49 2.36 9.67 6.73
C ARG A 49 1.94 10.21 5.35
N LEU A 50 0.93 9.62 4.71
CA LEU A 50 0.33 10.20 3.51
C LEU A 50 -0.47 11.46 3.84
N THR A 51 -0.94 11.61 5.08
CA THR A 51 -1.57 12.85 5.57
C THR A 51 -0.67 14.06 5.44
N ASP A 52 0.66 13.89 5.52
CA ASP A 52 1.63 14.99 5.36
C ASP A 52 1.60 15.62 3.95
N LEU A 53 1.04 14.92 2.96
CA LEU A 53 0.90 15.37 1.58
C LEU A 53 -0.41 16.15 1.33
N VAL A 54 -1.31 16.16 2.31
CA VAL A 54 -2.64 16.79 2.18
C VAL A 54 -2.61 18.17 2.84
N PRO A 55 -2.77 19.27 2.08
CA PRO A 55 -2.86 20.61 2.65
C PRO A 55 -3.98 20.71 3.69
N GLY A 56 -3.68 21.32 4.83
CA GLY A 56 -4.64 21.47 5.92
C GLY A 56 -4.91 20.20 6.74
N ALA A 57 -4.20 19.11 6.49
CA ALA A 57 -4.24 17.94 7.35
C ALA A 57 -3.46 18.18 8.64
N SER A 58 -4.00 17.72 9.75
CA SER A 58 -3.38 17.73 11.08
C SER A 58 -3.56 16.36 11.72
N VAL A 59 -2.50 15.86 12.31
CA VAL A 59 -2.50 14.57 13.02
C VAL A 59 -1.91 14.79 14.41
N SER A 60 -2.62 14.36 15.43
CA SER A 60 -2.18 14.34 16.83
C SER A 60 -2.22 12.93 17.40
N GLY A 61 -1.69 12.77 18.62
CA GLY A 61 -1.44 11.43 19.18
C GLY A 61 -0.16 10.82 18.64
N GLN A 62 0.01 9.52 18.83
CA GLN A 62 1.23 8.80 18.48
C GLN A 62 0.93 7.62 17.57
N VAL A 63 1.78 7.39 16.58
CA VAL A 63 1.77 6.19 15.74
C VAL A 63 3.15 5.55 15.80
N LEU A 64 3.21 4.31 16.27
CA LEU A 64 4.42 3.52 16.37
C LEU A 64 4.41 2.39 15.35
N VAL A 65 5.49 2.27 14.59
CA VAL A 65 5.78 1.15 13.70
C VAL A 65 7.08 0.53 14.16
N ASP A 66 7.01 -0.73 14.59
CA ASP A 66 8.14 -1.45 15.21
C ASP A 66 8.79 -0.66 16.35
N CYS A 67 7.96 -0.15 17.26
CA CYS A 67 8.35 0.67 18.43
C CYS A 67 8.97 2.03 18.08
N CYS A 68 9.07 2.41 16.79
CA CYS A 68 9.56 3.72 16.37
C CYS A 68 8.38 4.63 16.01
N ASP A 69 8.35 5.83 16.58
CA ASP A 69 7.35 6.83 16.20
C ASP A 69 7.56 7.23 14.73
N VAL A 70 6.51 7.12 13.93
CA VAL A 70 6.57 7.43 12.50
C VAL A 70 6.87 8.90 12.21
N ARG A 71 6.69 9.77 13.19
CA ARG A 71 6.97 11.22 13.08
C ARG A 71 8.30 11.62 13.71
N SER A 72 9.04 10.68 14.30
CA SER A 72 10.38 10.95 14.79
C SER A 72 11.32 11.33 13.66
N THR A 73 12.36 12.11 13.98
CA THR A 73 13.38 12.49 13.01
C THR A 73 14.31 11.34 12.60
N SER A 74 14.22 10.20 13.29
CA SER A 74 15.06 9.03 13.05
C SER A 74 14.69 8.21 11.81
N ARG A 75 13.47 8.40 11.25
CA ARG A 75 12.99 7.67 10.07
C ARG A 75 12.39 8.63 9.05
N THR A 76 12.89 8.59 7.83
CA THR A 76 12.33 9.37 6.73
C THR A 76 10.98 8.80 6.27
N PRO A 77 10.08 9.63 5.68
CA PRO A 77 8.85 9.13 5.09
C PRO A 77 9.06 8.06 4.01
N VAL A 78 10.18 8.13 3.28
CA VAL A 78 10.54 7.13 2.25
C VAL A 78 10.84 5.77 2.88
N GLU A 79 11.65 5.75 3.94
CA GLU A 79 11.97 4.52 4.69
C GLU A 79 10.72 3.92 5.35
N LEU A 80 9.84 4.76 5.90
CA LEU A 80 8.58 4.31 6.46
C LEU A 80 7.71 3.65 5.38
N ARG A 81 7.53 4.29 4.22
CA ARG A 81 6.68 3.78 3.13
C ARG A 81 7.27 2.55 2.44
N LYS A 82 8.57 2.32 2.53
CA LYS A 82 9.19 1.05 2.13
C LYS A 82 8.80 -0.08 3.08
N CYS A 83 8.76 0.20 4.38
CA CYS A 83 8.37 -0.75 5.42
C CYS A 83 6.84 -1.00 5.43
N CYS A 84 6.05 0.06 5.22
CA CYS A 84 4.59 0.04 5.22
C CYS A 84 4.05 0.24 3.81
N GLY A 85 3.83 -0.84 3.06
CA GLY A 85 3.18 -0.79 1.75
C GLY A 85 1.72 -0.34 1.86
N MET A 86 1.24 0.39 0.85
CA MET A 86 -0.16 0.86 0.79
C MET A 86 -0.81 0.45 -0.52
N ILE A 87 -1.98 -0.17 -0.40
CA ILE A 87 -2.88 -0.47 -1.52
C ILE A 87 -4.08 0.46 -1.41
N PHE A 88 -4.36 1.20 -2.48
CA PHE A 88 -5.47 2.14 -2.56
C PHE A 88 -6.73 1.47 -3.10
N GLN A 89 -7.88 2.00 -2.74
CA GLN A 89 -9.18 1.55 -3.22
C GLN A 89 -9.28 1.60 -4.74
N LYS A 90 -8.80 2.69 -5.36
CA LYS A 90 -8.75 2.81 -6.82
C LYS A 90 -7.36 2.41 -7.32
N PRO A 91 -7.29 1.55 -8.37
CA PRO A 91 -6.02 1.25 -9.02
C PRO A 91 -5.29 2.53 -9.45
N ASN A 92 -3.99 2.58 -9.20
CA ASN A 92 -3.14 3.70 -9.58
C ASN A 92 -1.82 3.22 -10.20
N PRO A 93 -1.87 2.44 -11.29
CA PRO A 93 -0.65 2.06 -11.98
C PRO A 93 0.06 3.30 -12.51
N PHE A 94 1.39 3.26 -12.55
CA PHE A 94 2.15 4.30 -13.23
C PHE A 94 1.87 4.22 -14.75
N GLU A 95 1.85 5.37 -15.44
CA GLU A 95 1.69 5.47 -16.89
C GLU A 95 2.93 4.95 -17.64
N MET A 96 3.22 3.68 -17.44
CA MET A 96 4.33 2.95 -18.04
C MET A 96 3.99 1.48 -18.18
N SER A 97 4.91 0.67 -18.71
CA SER A 97 4.64 -0.75 -18.94
C SER A 97 4.42 -1.53 -17.64
N VAL A 98 3.74 -2.68 -17.75
CA VAL A 98 3.53 -3.64 -16.64
C VAL A 98 4.86 -3.94 -15.94
N LYS A 99 5.89 -4.29 -16.70
CA LYS A 99 7.24 -4.57 -16.19
C LYS A 99 7.83 -3.39 -15.43
N LYS A 100 7.74 -2.19 -16.00
CA LYS A 100 8.31 -0.99 -15.38
C LYS A 100 7.59 -0.61 -14.10
N ASN A 101 6.28 -0.86 -13.98
CA ASN A 101 5.54 -0.63 -12.73
C ASN A 101 6.15 -1.37 -11.54
N ILE A 102 6.66 -2.58 -11.75
CA ILE A 102 7.29 -3.39 -10.71
C ILE A 102 8.76 -3.04 -10.54
N GLN A 103 9.49 -2.86 -11.65
CA GLN A 103 10.95 -2.68 -11.60
C GLN A 103 11.39 -1.29 -11.17
N LEU A 104 10.57 -0.25 -11.39
CA LEU A 104 10.95 1.11 -11.01
C LEU A 104 11.17 1.24 -9.49
N PRO A 105 10.22 0.85 -8.63
CA PRO A 105 10.45 0.92 -7.18
C PRO A 105 11.67 0.12 -6.74
N LEU A 106 11.90 -1.07 -7.31
CA LEU A 106 13.06 -1.89 -7.00
C LEU A 106 14.38 -1.17 -7.33
N LYS A 107 14.44 -0.52 -8.50
CA LYS A 107 15.62 0.25 -8.93
C LYS A 107 15.89 1.45 -8.01
N GLU A 108 14.85 2.18 -7.62
CA GLU A 108 14.95 3.31 -6.68
C GLU A 108 15.47 2.84 -5.31
N HIS A 109 15.18 1.60 -4.93
CA HIS A 109 15.70 0.99 -3.71
C HIS A 109 16.99 0.17 -3.90
N GLY A 110 17.71 0.37 -5.02
CA GLY A 110 19.07 -0.11 -5.20
C GLY A 110 19.22 -1.46 -5.89
N VAL A 111 18.15 -2.13 -6.31
CA VAL A 111 18.25 -3.37 -7.10
C VAL A 111 18.68 -3.02 -8.52
N ARG A 112 19.90 -3.41 -8.93
CA ARG A 112 20.48 -3.07 -10.24
C ARG A 112 20.60 -4.27 -11.16
N ASP A 113 20.70 -5.47 -10.59
CA ASP A 113 20.83 -6.69 -11.39
C ASP A 113 19.57 -6.98 -12.21
N LYS A 114 19.76 -7.15 -13.53
CA LYS A 114 18.65 -7.36 -14.47
C LYS A 114 17.98 -8.73 -14.30
N ALA A 115 18.75 -9.75 -13.93
CA ALA A 115 18.22 -11.08 -13.70
C ALA A 115 17.34 -11.09 -12.44
N GLU A 116 17.79 -10.45 -11.38
CA GLU A 116 17.05 -10.29 -10.12
C GLU A 116 15.76 -9.47 -10.32
N LEU A 117 15.83 -8.35 -11.06
CA LEU A 117 14.64 -7.56 -11.41
C LEU A 117 13.59 -8.38 -12.15
N ASN A 118 14.01 -9.22 -13.11
CA ASN A 118 13.10 -10.09 -13.86
C ASN A 118 12.52 -11.19 -12.96
N ARG A 119 13.35 -11.82 -12.11
CA ARG A 119 12.94 -12.85 -11.17
C ARG A 119 11.86 -12.33 -10.20
N ILE A 120 12.10 -11.15 -9.59
CA ILE A 120 11.12 -10.55 -8.68
C ILE A 120 9.83 -10.19 -9.44
N THR A 121 9.95 -9.65 -10.67
CA THR A 121 8.78 -9.32 -11.49
C THR A 121 7.89 -10.54 -11.72
N GLU A 122 8.47 -11.65 -12.14
CA GLU A 122 7.75 -12.91 -12.34
C GLU A 122 7.14 -13.44 -11.04
N GLU A 123 7.92 -13.46 -9.95
CA GLU A 123 7.49 -13.93 -8.63
C GLU A 123 6.24 -13.19 -8.15
N VAL A 124 6.25 -11.85 -8.17
CA VAL A 124 5.14 -11.08 -7.64
C VAL A 124 3.91 -11.11 -8.54
N LEU A 125 4.09 -11.17 -9.88
CA LEU A 125 2.97 -11.33 -10.80
C LEU A 125 2.29 -12.69 -10.66
N LYS A 126 3.06 -13.76 -10.39
CA LYS A 126 2.50 -15.08 -10.07
C LYS A 126 1.72 -15.08 -8.76
N LYS A 127 2.25 -14.42 -7.71
CA LYS A 127 1.58 -14.32 -6.40
C LYS A 127 0.19 -13.67 -6.48
N VAL A 128 0.02 -12.69 -7.36
CA VAL A 128 -1.29 -12.02 -7.53
C VAL A 128 -2.15 -12.63 -8.65
N GLY A 129 -1.75 -13.78 -9.21
CA GLY A 129 -2.47 -14.46 -10.28
C GLY A 129 -2.56 -13.66 -11.59
N LEU A 130 -1.60 -12.76 -11.86
CA LEU A 130 -1.61 -11.92 -13.05
C LEU A 130 -0.62 -12.40 -14.13
N TRP A 131 0.33 -13.28 -13.79
CA TRP A 131 1.41 -13.71 -14.67
C TRP A 131 0.89 -14.30 -15.99
N ASP A 132 -0.02 -15.27 -15.91
CA ASP A 132 -0.51 -15.99 -17.09
C ASP A 132 -1.28 -15.09 -18.06
N GLU A 133 -1.78 -13.95 -17.58
CA GLU A 133 -2.50 -12.98 -18.39
C GLU A 133 -1.59 -11.95 -19.10
N VAL A 134 -0.35 -11.74 -18.59
CA VAL A 134 0.49 -10.63 -19.04
C VAL A 134 1.93 -11.01 -19.39
N HIS A 135 2.37 -12.26 -19.19
CA HIS A 135 3.77 -12.66 -19.36
C HIS A 135 4.31 -12.45 -20.79
N ASP A 136 3.46 -12.56 -21.79
CA ASP A 136 3.78 -12.32 -23.22
C ASP A 136 3.77 -10.83 -23.62
N ARG A 137 3.20 -9.95 -22.79
CA ARG A 137 2.99 -8.54 -23.04
C ARG A 137 3.45 -7.62 -21.91
N LEU A 138 4.49 -7.99 -21.19
CA LEU A 138 5.06 -7.21 -20.07
C LEU A 138 5.48 -5.79 -20.43
N ASN A 139 5.71 -5.51 -21.71
CA ASN A 139 6.06 -4.18 -22.21
C ASN A 139 4.83 -3.33 -22.60
N GLN A 140 3.61 -3.89 -22.58
CA GLN A 140 2.35 -3.17 -22.78
C GLN A 140 2.15 -2.10 -21.69
N SER A 141 1.46 -1.01 -22.02
CA SER A 141 1.08 0.01 -21.03
C SER A 141 0.17 -0.59 -19.96
N ALA A 142 0.49 -0.30 -18.70
CA ALA A 142 -0.34 -0.74 -17.58
C ALA A 142 -1.74 -0.09 -17.58
N THR A 143 -1.90 1.06 -18.24
CA THR A 143 -3.19 1.75 -18.36
C THR A 143 -4.16 1.05 -19.32
N GLU A 144 -3.66 0.15 -20.18
CA GLU A 144 -4.47 -0.67 -21.10
C GLU A 144 -5.03 -1.95 -20.46
N LEU A 145 -4.61 -2.24 -19.23
CA LEU A 145 -5.13 -3.37 -18.45
C LEU A 145 -6.54 -3.10 -17.96
N SER A 146 -7.33 -4.15 -17.74
CA SER A 146 -8.62 -4.04 -17.06
C SER A 146 -8.46 -3.51 -15.61
N GLY A 147 -9.51 -2.96 -15.02
CA GLY A 147 -9.47 -2.44 -13.65
C GLY A 147 -8.96 -3.47 -12.63
N GLY A 148 -9.43 -4.72 -12.72
CA GLY A 148 -8.96 -5.81 -11.87
C GLY A 148 -7.51 -6.17 -12.09
N GLN A 149 -7.04 -6.20 -13.36
CA GLN A 149 -5.63 -6.41 -13.68
C GLN A 149 -4.75 -5.27 -13.17
N GLN A 150 -5.22 -4.02 -13.29
CA GLN A 150 -4.51 -2.85 -12.74
C GLN A 150 -4.40 -2.92 -11.21
N GLN A 151 -5.46 -3.35 -10.52
CA GLN A 151 -5.44 -3.51 -9.06
C GLN A 151 -4.43 -4.59 -8.65
N ARG A 152 -4.48 -5.77 -9.28
CA ARG A 152 -3.49 -6.84 -9.05
C ARG A 152 -2.06 -6.39 -9.35
N LEU A 153 -1.85 -5.58 -10.39
CA LEU A 153 -0.54 -4.99 -10.68
C LEU A 153 -0.08 -4.04 -9.57
N CYS A 154 -0.97 -3.20 -9.02
CA CYS A 154 -0.66 -2.31 -7.91
C CYS A 154 -0.30 -3.10 -6.64
N ILE A 155 -0.98 -4.22 -6.37
CA ILE A 155 -0.66 -5.13 -5.27
C ILE A 155 0.72 -5.75 -5.51
N ALA A 156 1.00 -6.32 -6.69
CA ALA A 156 2.29 -6.88 -7.06
C ALA A 156 3.42 -5.86 -6.90
N ARG A 157 3.21 -4.61 -7.32
CA ARG A 157 4.16 -3.50 -7.16
C ARG A 157 4.48 -3.25 -5.68
N ALA A 158 3.48 -3.22 -4.82
CA ALA A 158 3.69 -3.02 -3.39
C ALA A 158 4.44 -4.21 -2.76
N MET A 159 4.09 -5.44 -3.12
CA MET A 159 4.74 -6.66 -2.63
C MET A 159 6.20 -6.79 -3.09
N ALA A 160 6.57 -6.22 -4.25
CA ALA A 160 7.93 -6.31 -4.79
C ALA A 160 9.00 -5.77 -3.83
N LEU A 161 8.68 -4.76 -3.03
CA LEU A 161 9.57 -4.20 -2.02
C LEU A 161 9.63 -5.02 -0.73
N ARG A 162 8.84 -6.11 -0.62
CA ARG A 162 8.73 -6.98 0.56
C ARG A 162 8.47 -6.18 1.83
N PRO A 163 7.41 -5.36 1.88
CA PRO A 163 7.09 -4.55 3.05
C PRO A 163 6.79 -5.47 4.24
N GLN A 164 7.12 -5.01 5.44
CA GLN A 164 6.81 -5.71 6.70
C GLN A 164 5.34 -5.56 7.08
N ILE A 165 4.71 -4.48 6.63
CA ILE A 165 3.32 -4.14 6.91
C ILE A 165 2.64 -3.82 5.58
N MET A 166 1.42 -4.34 5.38
CA MET A 166 0.58 -4.01 4.25
C MET A 166 -0.67 -3.30 4.75
N LEU A 167 -0.85 -2.06 4.37
CA LEU A 167 -2.04 -1.26 4.60
C LEU A 167 -2.94 -1.38 3.38
N MET A 168 -4.18 -1.81 3.55
CA MET A 168 -5.09 -2.06 2.44
C MET A 168 -6.38 -1.28 2.63
N ASP A 169 -6.66 -0.36 1.71
CA ASP A 169 -7.89 0.43 1.69
C ASP A 169 -8.84 -0.14 0.65
N GLU A 170 -9.77 -0.99 1.08
CA GLU A 170 -10.77 -1.68 0.26
C GLU A 170 -10.17 -2.33 -1.01
N PRO A 171 -9.13 -3.18 -0.89
CA PRO A 171 -8.31 -3.65 -2.02
C PRO A 171 -9.08 -4.46 -3.05
N CYS A 172 -10.21 -5.08 -2.66
CA CYS A 172 -11.01 -5.94 -3.51
C CYS A 172 -12.23 -5.23 -4.14
N SER A 173 -12.46 -3.94 -3.85
CA SER A 173 -13.64 -3.21 -4.34
C SER A 173 -13.71 -3.10 -5.88
N ALA A 174 -12.59 -3.22 -6.58
CA ALA A 174 -12.48 -3.21 -8.05
C ALA A 174 -12.30 -4.60 -8.67
N LEU A 175 -12.32 -5.67 -7.86
CA LEU A 175 -12.08 -7.04 -8.31
C LEU A 175 -13.40 -7.81 -8.47
N ASP A 176 -13.41 -8.73 -9.43
CA ASP A 176 -14.44 -9.77 -9.50
C ASP A 176 -14.25 -10.81 -8.37
N PRO A 177 -15.28 -11.62 -8.05
CA PRO A 177 -15.21 -12.55 -6.93
C PRO A 177 -14.06 -13.56 -6.99
N ILE A 178 -13.64 -13.99 -8.20
CA ILE A 178 -12.54 -14.96 -8.38
C ILE A 178 -11.21 -14.29 -8.11
N SER A 179 -11.01 -13.07 -8.64
CA SER A 179 -9.80 -12.28 -8.41
C SER A 179 -9.68 -11.83 -6.95
N SER A 180 -10.79 -11.56 -6.26
CA SER A 180 -10.81 -11.25 -4.83
C SER A 180 -10.29 -12.41 -4.00
N ALA A 181 -10.76 -13.63 -4.25
CA ALA A 181 -10.29 -14.82 -3.53
C ALA A 181 -8.77 -15.06 -3.67
N THR A 182 -8.20 -14.74 -4.84
CA THR A 182 -6.75 -14.85 -5.08
C THR A 182 -5.94 -13.82 -4.27
N VAL A 183 -6.50 -12.64 -4.01
CA VAL A 183 -5.83 -11.57 -3.24
C VAL A 183 -5.97 -11.79 -1.74
N GLU A 184 -7.05 -12.44 -1.31
CA GLU A 184 -7.35 -12.72 0.11
C GLU A 184 -6.68 -14.00 0.64
N SER A 185 -6.18 -14.86 -0.23
CA SER A 185 -5.43 -16.08 0.10
C SER A 185 -3.93 -15.81 0.34
#